data_30d9128181d7c6b81494683b0c7a39b1
#
_entry.id   30d9128181d7c6b81494683b0c7a39b1
#
_cell.length_a   1.000
_cell.length_b   1.000
_cell.length_c   1.000
_cell.angle_alpha   90.00
_cell.angle_beta   90.00
_cell.angle_gamma   90.00
#
_symmetry.space_group_name_H-M   'P 1'
#
loop_
_entity.id
_entity.type
_entity.pdbx_description
1 polymer ?
#
loop_
_entity_poly.entity_id
_entity_poly.type
_entity_poly.pdbx_seq_one_letter_code
_entity_poly.pdbx_strand_id
1 'polypeptide(L)'
;MDITIIQAIILGIVQGLTEFLPVSSSAHLVLVPQLINVNYANPSQAVAFDTLLHLGTLLAVIAYFWKDIIHIIKGLISSILDIFRGKFITGLKEDPSKRLTWLLVIGTIPAAVAGVLLNDQFEALFNNYAAVGFFLLITGVLLWISERMKGGGDKKIKNMTFKNALVIGIFQAFAIAPGISRSGSTIAAGLLSGLERELAARYSFLLAIPVIAGAALVQVKDIGTGLEANTAALVAGFLAALIVGFLSIKLLLKLIKERSLMIFAYYCWIIGAATLIVSYMYGLI
;
A
#
# COMPACT_ATOMS: atom_id res chain seq x y z
N MET A 1 -13.70 -8.98 -20.97
CA MET A 1 -13.89 -7.88 -19.99
C MET A 1 -14.60 -6.74 -20.70
N ASP A 2 -15.82 -6.46 -20.27
CA ASP A 2 -16.64 -5.37 -20.87
C ASP A 2 -16.51 -4.07 -20.07
N ILE A 3 -15.26 -3.75 -19.71
CA ILE A 3 -14.98 -2.49 -19.04
C ILE A 3 -14.86 -1.36 -20.08
N THR A 4 -15.61 -0.30 -19.88
CA THR A 4 -15.52 0.90 -20.71
C THR A 4 -14.28 1.72 -20.35
N ILE A 5 -13.80 2.56 -21.27
CA ILE A 5 -12.67 3.47 -21.02
C ILE A 5 -12.96 4.38 -19.82
N ILE A 6 -14.20 4.86 -19.68
CA ILE A 6 -14.61 5.74 -18.58
C ILE A 6 -14.53 5.00 -17.24
N GLN A 7 -15.06 3.78 -17.15
CA GLN A 7 -14.97 2.96 -15.94
C GLN A 7 -13.51 2.68 -15.56
N ALA A 8 -12.68 2.34 -16.54
CA ALA A 8 -11.25 2.10 -16.32
C ALA A 8 -10.52 3.34 -15.80
N ILE A 9 -10.82 4.53 -16.34
CA ILE A 9 -10.26 5.80 -15.84
C ILE A 9 -10.72 6.06 -14.41
N ILE A 10 -12.01 5.88 -14.10
CA ILE A 10 -12.54 6.06 -12.74
C ILE A 10 -11.82 5.15 -11.75
N LEU A 11 -11.70 3.86 -12.07
CA LEU A 11 -10.99 2.90 -11.21
C LEU A 11 -9.50 3.22 -11.09
N GLY A 12 -8.86 3.67 -12.16
CA GLY A 12 -7.47 4.16 -12.13
C GLY A 12 -7.30 5.38 -11.22
N ILE A 13 -8.23 6.34 -11.26
CA ILE A 13 -8.24 7.50 -10.36
C ILE A 13 -8.43 7.04 -8.91
N VAL A 14 -9.39 6.15 -8.66
CA VAL A 14 -9.66 5.60 -7.33
C VAL A 14 -8.42 4.89 -6.80
N GLN A 15 -7.80 4.01 -7.57
CA GLN A 15 -6.57 3.32 -7.18
C GLN A 15 -5.45 4.31 -6.89
N GLY A 16 -5.20 5.27 -7.78
CA GLY A 16 -4.13 6.26 -7.61
C GLY A 16 -4.30 7.12 -6.36
N LEU A 17 -5.53 7.53 -6.03
CA LEU A 17 -5.82 8.27 -4.80
C LEU A 17 -5.62 7.40 -3.57
N THR A 18 -6.23 6.23 -3.55
CA THR A 18 -6.40 5.44 -2.33
C THR A 18 -5.22 4.53 -2.00
N GLU A 19 -4.30 4.28 -2.94
CA GLU A 19 -3.10 3.48 -2.72
C GLU A 19 -2.14 4.14 -1.73
N PHE A 20 -1.99 5.46 -1.83
CA PHE A 20 -1.05 6.22 -1.01
C PHE A 20 -1.73 6.97 0.13
N LEU A 21 -2.96 7.46 -0.06
CA LEU A 21 -3.77 7.98 1.03
C LEU A 21 -4.15 6.83 1.98
N PRO A 22 -4.17 7.08 3.30
CA PRO A 22 -4.38 6.01 4.28
C PRO A 22 -5.86 5.62 4.44
N VAL A 23 -6.50 5.16 3.32
CA VAL A 23 -7.94 4.87 3.25
C VAL A 23 -8.30 3.52 2.63
N SER A 24 -7.29 2.68 2.33
CA SER A 24 -7.43 1.33 1.74
C SER A 24 -7.89 1.29 0.28
N SER A 25 -6.93 1.19 -0.64
CA SER A 25 -7.20 0.99 -2.08
C SER A 25 -7.97 -0.30 -2.34
N SER A 26 -7.62 -1.39 -1.67
CA SER A 26 -8.30 -2.68 -1.80
C SER A 26 -9.79 -2.60 -1.46
N ALA A 27 -10.17 -1.87 -0.39
CA ALA A 27 -11.58 -1.66 -0.09
C ALA A 27 -12.30 -0.93 -1.22
N HIS A 28 -11.69 0.11 -1.76
CA HIS A 28 -12.30 0.91 -2.83
C HIS A 28 -12.39 0.13 -4.15
N LEU A 29 -11.40 -0.71 -4.48
CA LEU A 29 -11.46 -1.58 -5.66
C LEU A 29 -12.48 -2.73 -5.51
N VAL A 30 -12.87 -3.08 -4.29
CA VAL A 30 -14.00 -3.99 -4.05
C VAL A 30 -15.36 -3.26 -4.18
N LEU A 31 -15.47 -2.03 -3.64
CA LEU A 31 -16.75 -1.32 -3.54
C LEU A 31 -17.12 -0.54 -4.80
N VAL A 32 -16.18 0.19 -5.40
CA VAL A 32 -16.45 1.11 -6.52
C VAL A 32 -16.91 0.41 -7.79
N PRO A 33 -16.35 -0.76 -8.20
CA PRO A 33 -16.85 -1.49 -9.37
C PRO A 33 -18.36 -1.79 -9.31
N GLN A 34 -18.87 -2.12 -8.12
CA GLN A 34 -20.30 -2.37 -7.90
C GLN A 34 -21.14 -1.09 -8.11
N LEU A 35 -20.64 0.06 -7.65
CA LEU A 35 -21.34 1.35 -7.76
C LEU A 35 -21.43 1.85 -9.20
N ILE A 36 -20.45 1.51 -10.04
CA ILE A 36 -20.39 1.95 -11.44
C ILE A 36 -20.75 0.82 -12.42
N ASN A 37 -21.32 -0.29 -11.91
CA ASN A 37 -21.79 -1.44 -12.69
C ASN A 37 -20.68 -2.01 -13.61
N VAL A 38 -19.49 -2.25 -13.08
CA VAL A 38 -18.43 -2.98 -13.78
C VAL A 38 -18.71 -4.48 -13.68
N ASN A 39 -18.86 -5.12 -14.84
CA ASN A 39 -19.07 -6.57 -14.92
C ASN A 39 -17.79 -7.25 -15.40
N TYR A 40 -17.15 -7.99 -14.50
CA TYR A 40 -16.05 -8.88 -14.85
C TYR A 40 -16.64 -10.23 -15.30
N ALA A 41 -16.15 -10.79 -16.42
CA ALA A 41 -16.64 -12.09 -16.91
C ALA A 41 -16.24 -13.24 -15.98
N ASN A 42 -15.14 -13.09 -15.24
CA ASN A 42 -14.66 -14.04 -14.24
C ASN A 42 -13.76 -13.34 -13.20
N PRO A 43 -13.49 -13.98 -12.05
CA PRO A 43 -12.62 -13.41 -11.01
C PRO A 43 -11.21 -13.08 -11.49
N SER A 44 -10.61 -13.88 -12.37
CA SER A 44 -9.25 -13.64 -12.89
C SER A 44 -9.14 -12.32 -13.66
N GLN A 45 -10.22 -11.87 -14.31
CA GLN A 45 -10.24 -10.57 -14.99
C GLN A 45 -10.21 -9.40 -13.99
N ALA A 46 -10.93 -9.51 -12.87
CA ALA A 46 -10.89 -8.51 -11.82
C ALA A 46 -9.47 -8.41 -11.24
N VAL A 47 -8.87 -9.55 -10.87
CA VAL A 47 -7.50 -9.63 -10.34
C VAL A 47 -6.48 -9.07 -11.33
N ALA A 48 -6.59 -9.41 -12.63
CA ALA A 48 -5.68 -8.93 -13.66
C ALA A 48 -5.77 -7.41 -13.84
N PHE A 49 -6.99 -6.85 -13.84
CA PHE A 49 -7.19 -5.41 -13.98
C PHE A 49 -6.70 -4.66 -12.74
N ASP A 50 -7.04 -5.13 -11.54
CA ASP A 50 -6.57 -4.55 -10.28
C ASP A 50 -5.04 -4.58 -10.19
N THR A 51 -4.41 -5.68 -10.59
CA THR A 51 -2.95 -5.79 -10.66
C THR A 51 -2.36 -4.77 -11.63
N LEU A 52 -2.99 -4.56 -12.79
CA LEU A 52 -2.55 -3.54 -13.75
C LEU A 52 -2.61 -2.13 -13.15
N LEU A 53 -3.67 -1.81 -12.39
CA LEU A 53 -3.78 -0.52 -11.69
C LEU A 53 -2.72 -0.37 -10.60
N HIS A 54 -2.42 -1.45 -9.85
CA HIS A 54 -1.33 -1.46 -8.87
C HIS A 54 0.06 -1.28 -9.53
N LEU A 55 0.29 -1.84 -10.70
CA LEU A 55 1.51 -1.59 -11.49
C LEU A 55 1.60 -0.12 -11.91
N GLY A 56 0.49 0.54 -12.22
CA GLY A 56 0.44 1.99 -12.47
C GLY A 56 0.91 2.78 -11.26
N THR A 57 0.39 2.46 -10.07
CA THR A 57 0.81 3.11 -8.82
C THR A 57 2.22 2.71 -8.38
N LEU A 58 2.67 1.49 -8.67
CA LEU A 58 4.06 1.08 -8.48
C LEU A 58 5.01 1.96 -9.31
N LEU A 59 4.67 2.20 -10.58
CA LEU A 59 5.47 3.07 -11.42
C LEU A 59 5.44 4.52 -10.92
N ALA A 60 4.31 4.98 -10.36
CA ALA A 60 4.20 6.30 -9.73
C ALA A 60 5.17 6.48 -8.56
N VAL A 61 5.24 5.50 -7.64
CA VAL A 61 6.15 5.58 -6.49
C VAL A 61 7.61 5.46 -6.92
N ILE A 62 7.91 4.62 -7.91
CA ILE A 62 9.26 4.52 -8.49
C ILE A 62 9.66 5.86 -9.12
N ALA A 63 8.79 6.48 -9.91
CA ALA A 63 9.04 7.76 -10.54
C ALA A 63 9.22 8.90 -9.52
N TYR A 64 8.43 8.89 -8.42
CA TYR A 64 8.54 9.91 -7.39
C TYR A 64 9.84 9.77 -6.58
N PHE A 65 10.20 8.56 -6.18
CA PHE A 65 11.35 8.25 -5.32
C PHE A 65 12.57 7.71 -6.10
N TRP A 66 12.69 7.99 -7.40
CA TRP A 66 13.75 7.43 -8.24
C TRP A 66 15.17 7.66 -7.71
N LYS A 67 15.42 8.83 -7.08
CA LYS A 67 16.72 9.15 -6.46
C LYS A 67 16.96 8.28 -5.21
N ASP A 68 15.94 8.13 -4.36
CA ASP A 68 16.01 7.27 -3.18
C ASP A 68 16.28 5.82 -3.59
N ILE A 69 15.62 5.35 -4.64
CA ILE A 69 15.78 3.98 -5.18
C ILE A 69 17.21 3.74 -5.67
N ILE A 70 17.79 4.71 -6.39
CA ILE A 70 19.22 4.61 -6.79
C ILE A 70 20.11 4.52 -5.56
N HIS A 71 19.88 5.31 -4.52
CA HIS A 71 20.65 5.24 -3.27
C HIS A 71 20.46 3.89 -2.55
N ILE A 72 19.23 3.37 -2.52
CA ILE A 72 18.92 2.05 -1.94
C ILE A 72 19.66 0.95 -2.70
N ILE A 73 19.64 0.94 -4.03
CA ILE A 73 20.34 -0.05 -4.85
C ILE A 73 21.86 0.03 -4.61
N LYS A 74 22.43 1.24 -4.63
CA LYS A 74 23.87 1.44 -4.32
C LYS A 74 24.19 1.01 -2.89
N GLY A 75 23.31 1.31 -1.93
CA GLY A 75 23.43 0.88 -0.54
C GLY A 75 23.41 -0.64 -0.40
N LEU A 76 22.55 -1.34 -1.15
CA LEU A 76 22.51 -2.80 -1.18
C LEU A 76 23.81 -3.40 -1.71
N ILE A 77 24.23 -2.97 -2.91
CA ILE A 77 25.46 -3.49 -3.54
C ILE A 77 26.68 -3.24 -2.66
N SER A 78 26.81 -2.00 -2.13
CA SER A 78 27.95 -1.67 -1.27
C SER A 78 27.92 -2.40 0.07
N SER A 79 26.74 -2.69 0.63
CA SER A 79 26.60 -3.49 1.85
C SER A 79 27.02 -4.95 1.64
N ILE A 80 26.69 -5.53 0.47
CA ILE A 80 27.15 -6.89 0.10
C ILE A 80 28.68 -6.92 0.03
N LEU A 81 29.32 -5.91 -0.59
CA LEU A 81 30.77 -5.81 -0.62
C LEU A 81 31.38 -5.64 0.78
N ASP A 82 30.70 -4.90 1.67
CA ASP A 82 31.15 -4.73 3.05
C ASP A 82 31.09 -6.04 3.87
N ILE A 83 30.16 -6.96 3.56
CA ILE A 83 30.12 -8.30 4.18
C ILE A 83 31.46 -9.03 3.92
N PHE A 84 31.89 -9.06 2.67
CA PHE A 84 33.18 -9.72 2.28
C PHE A 84 34.41 -9.02 2.85
N ARG A 85 34.28 -7.72 3.23
CA ARG A 85 35.37 -6.92 3.84
C ARG A 85 35.33 -6.90 5.37
N GLY A 86 34.37 -7.56 6.01
CA GLY A 86 34.19 -7.53 7.46
C GLY A 86 33.74 -6.16 8.01
N LYS A 87 33.25 -5.24 7.15
CA LYS A 87 32.87 -3.85 7.50
C LYS A 87 31.36 -3.59 7.52
N PHE A 88 30.55 -4.64 7.40
CA PHE A 88 29.09 -4.52 7.29
C PHE A 88 28.45 -3.68 8.40
N ILE A 89 28.76 -4.00 9.67
CA ILE A 89 28.19 -3.29 10.83
C ILE A 89 28.61 -1.81 10.87
N THR A 90 29.86 -1.53 10.54
CA THR A 90 30.38 -0.16 10.48
C THR A 90 29.68 0.61 9.34
N GLY A 91 29.57 0.00 8.16
CA GLY A 91 28.88 0.58 7.02
C GLY A 91 27.42 0.92 7.30
N LEU A 92 26.67 0.06 8.05
CA LEU A 92 25.29 0.35 8.46
C LEU A 92 25.17 1.53 9.44
N LYS A 93 26.21 1.81 10.24
CA LYS A 93 26.21 2.92 11.17
C LYS A 93 26.58 4.25 10.50
N GLU A 94 27.47 4.22 9.52
CA GLU A 94 28.04 5.40 8.89
C GLU A 94 27.24 5.88 7.67
N ASP A 95 26.64 4.93 6.91
CA ASP A 95 25.90 5.26 5.68
C ASP A 95 24.38 5.11 5.86
N PRO A 96 23.63 6.22 5.86
CA PRO A 96 22.17 6.20 5.96
C PRO A 96 21.48 5.42 4.82
N SER A 97 22.07 5.36 3.62
CA SER A 97 21.51 4.63 2.48
C SER A 97 21.58 3.13 2.72
N LYS A 98 22.73 2.61 3.19
CA LYS A 98 22.89 1.21 3.59
C LYS A 98 21.88 0.85 4.70
N ARG A 99 21.78 1.72 5.70
CA ARG A 99 20.83 1.52 6.80
C ARG A 99 19.39 1.45 6.30
N LEU A 100 18.95 2.42 5.47
CA LEU A 100 17.61 2.44 4.89
C LEU A 100 17.32 1.16 4.10
N THR A 101 18.27 0.71 3.27
CA THR A 101 18.13 -0.50 2.49
C THR A 101 17.80 -1.72 3.36
N TRP A 102 18.57 -1.95 4.43
CA TRP A 102 18.34 -3.10 5.31
C TRP A 102 17.10 -2.95 6.20
N LEU A 103 16.72 -1.74 6.57
CA LEU A 103 15.44 -1.47 7.22
C LEU A 103 14.26 -1.84 6.30
N LEU A 104 14.33 -1.51 5.01
CA LEU A 104 13.30 -1.89 4.02
C LEU A 104 13.27 -3.41 3.80
N VAL A 105 14.42 -4.08 3.69
CA VAL A 105 14.49 -5.54 3.59
C VAL A 105 13.78 -6.20 4.79
N ILE A 106 14.15 -5.81 6.01
CA ILE A 106 13.55 -6.37 7.23
C ILE A 106 12.06 -6.06 7.32
N GLY A 107 11.65 -4.83 6.97
CA GLY A 107 10.24 -4.44 6.96
C GLY A 107 9.40 -5.16 5.92
N THR A 108 10.01 -5.69 4.86
CA THR A 108 9.31 -6.45 3.81
C THR A 108 9.03 -7.89 4.23
N ILE A 109 9.91 -8.51 5.04
CA ILE A 109 9.85 -9.93 5.37
C ILE A 109 8.48 -10.36 5.94
N PRO A 110 7.89 -9.69 6.96
CA PRO A 110 6.62 -10.16 7.52
C PRO A 110 5.49 -10.23 6.50
N ALA A 111 5.38 -9.21 5.63
CA ALA A 111 4.35 -9.19 4.59
C ALA A 111 4.62 -10.23 3.49
N ALA A 112 5.88 -10.46 3.12
CA ALA A 112 6.24 -11.50 2.16
C ALA A 112 5.89 -12.90 2.70
N VAL A 113 6.21 -13.18 3.97
CA VAL A 113 5.88 -14.45 4.63
C VAL A 113 4.36 -14.62 4.72
N ALA A 114 3.62 -13.61 5.19
CA ALA A 114 2.17 -13.68 5.32
C ALA A 114 1.48 -13.82 3.95
N GLY A 115 1.94 -13.08 2.94
CA GLY A 115 1.39 -13.16 1.57
C GLY A 115 1.58 -14.54 0.92
N VAL A 116 2.70 -15.23 1.21
CA VAL A 116 2.92 -16.59 0.68
C VAL A 116 2.14 -17.65 1.47
N LEU A 117 2.12 -17.54 2.81
CA LEU A 117 1.53 -18.59 3.66
C LEU A 117 0.00 -18.48 3.82
N LEU A 118 -0.56 -17.28 3.68
CA LEU A 118 -1.96 -16.98 3.98
C LEU A 118 -2.71 -16.40 2.75
N ASN A 119 -2.21 -16.64 1.53
CA ASN A 119 -2.80 -16.09 0.31
C ASN A 119 -4.29 -16.43 0.18
N ASP A 120 -4.62 -17.71 0.28
CA ASP A 120 -5.99 -18.20 0.08
C ASP A 120 -6.97 -17.62 1.12
N GLN A 121 -6.50 -17.46 2.38
CA GLN A 121 -7.29 -16.86 3.45
C GLN A 121 -7.56 -15.37 3.18
N PHE A 122 -6.57 -14.66 2.66
CA PHE A 122 -6.77 -13.25 2.30
C PHE A 122 -7.65 -13.10 1.07
N GLU A 123 -7.47 -13.92 0.04
CA GLU A 123 -8.32 -13.90 -1.17
C GLU A 123 -9.81 -14.12 -0.84
N ALA A 124 -10.12 -15.03 0.08
CA ALA A 124 -11.49 -15.27 0.52
C ALA A 124 -12.15 -14.02 1.13
N LEU A 125 -11.38 -13.14 1.77
CA LEU A 125 -11.89 -11.92 2.40
C LEU A 125 -12.27 -10.84 1.37
N PHE A 126 -11.70 -10.83 0.16
CA PHE A 126 -12.05 -9.85 -0.88
C PHE A 126 -13.49 -9.98 -1.37
N ASN A 127 -14.07 -11.17 -1.23
CA ASN A 127 -15.46 -11.42 -1.59
C ASN A 127 -16.47 -11.16 -0.45
N ASN A 128 -15.97 -10.71 0.72
CA ASN A 128 -16.79 -10.47 1.90
C ASN A 128 -16.86 -8.96 2.21
N TYR A 129 -17.92 -8.30 1.76
CA TYR A 129 -18.11 -6.85 1.96
C TYR A 129 -18.16 -6.45 3.43
N ALA A 130 -18.72 -7.31 4.30
CA ALA A 130 -18.76 -7.03 5.74
C ALA A 130 -17.35 -7.05 6.34
N ALA A 131 -16.49 -7.99 5.94
CA ALA A 131 -15.09 -8.02 6.33
C ALA A 131 -14.35 -6.75 5.87
N VAL A 132 -14.57 -6.32 4.61
CA VAL A 132 -14.00 -5.08 4.07
C VAL A 132 -14.43 -3.86 4.91
N GLY A 133 -15.73 -3.73 5.21
CA GLY A 133 -16.25 -2.64 6.04
C GLY A 133 -15.69 -2.66 7.46
N PHE A 134 -15.61 -3.83 8.09
CA PHE A 134 -15.03 -4.00 9.41
C PHE A 134 -13.55 -3.61 9.45
N PHE A 135 -12.77 -4.04 8.47
CA PHE A 135 -11.34 -3.71 8.38
C PHE A 135 -11.09 -2.22 8.06
N LEU A 136 -12.00 -1.55 7.34
CA LEU A 136 -11.97 -0.09 7.22
C LEU A 136 -12.13 0.60 8.58
N LEU A 137 -13.04 0.12 9.45
CA LEU A 137 -13.17 0.66 10.80
C LEU A 137 -11.87 0.49 11.59
N ILE A 138 -11.21 -0.67 11.48
CA ILE A 138 -9.89 -0.91 12.11
C ILE A 138 -8.85 0.08 11.58
N THR A 139 -8.81 0.33 10.28
CA THR A 139 -7.92 1.35 9.69
C THR A 139 -8.15 2.72 10.34
N GLY A 140 -9.41 3.14 10.48
CA GLY A 140 -9.75 4.38 11.16
C GLY A 140 -9.27 4.43 12.61
N VAL A 141 -9.43 3.33 13.36
CA VAL A 141 -8.94 3.21 14.75
C VAL A 141 -7.41 3.30 14.80
N LEU A 142 -6.69 2.62 13.91
CA LEU A 142 -5.22 2.68 13.86
C LEU A 142 -4.71 4.09 13.61
N LEU A 143 -5.31 4.81 12.67
CA LEU A 143 -4.97 6.20 12.39
C LEU A 143 -5.28 7.11 13.58
N TRP A 144 -6.43 6.94 14.20
CA TRP A 144 -6.85 7.70 15.37
C TRP A 144 -5.90 7.49 16.55
N ILE A 145 -5.55 6.22 16.87
CA ILE A 145 -4.61 5.89 17.95
C ILE A 145 -3.23 6.52 17.67
N SER A 146 -2.73 6.41 16.43
CA SER A 146 -1.42 6.96 16.09
C SER A 146 -1.31 8.47 16.30
N GLU A 147 -2.39 9.20 15.99
CA GLU A 147 -2.44 10.65 16.20
C GLU A 147 -2.63 11.03 17.67
N ARG A 148 -3.48 10.29 18.40
CA ARG A 148 -3.77 10.57 19.81
C ARG A 148 -2.63 10.22 20.75
N MET A 149 -1.91 9.12 20.51
CA MET A 149 -0.86 8.67 21.41
C MET A 149 0.46 9.41 21.23
N LYS A 150 0.84 9.74 20.00
CA LYS A 150 2.14 10.39 19.76
C LYS A 150 2.15 11.40 18.61
N GLY A 151 1.26 11.27 17.62
CA GLY A 151 1.26 12.11 16.43
C GLY A 151 2.58 12.12 15.63
N GLY A 152 3.49 11.21 15.95
CA GLY A 152 4.88 11.15 15.50
C GLY A 152 5.88 11.56 16.58
N GLY A 153 7.16 11.31 16.31
CA GLY A 153 8.29 11.66 17.15
C GLY A 153 9.35 12.45 16.37
N ASP A 154 10.57 12.38 16.83
CA ASP A 154 11.74 13.06 16.25
C ASP A 154 12.78 12.10 15.64
N LYS A 155 12.47 10.79 15.65
CA LYS A 155 13.39 9.79 15.12
C LYS A 155 13.55 9.93 13.61
N LYS A 156 14.76 10.23 13.19
CA LYS A 156 15.21 10.22 11.79
C LYS A 156 15.76 8.85 11.42
N ILE A 157 16.08 8.65 10.14
CA ILE A 157 16.57 7.37 9.60
C ILE A 157 17.77 6.80 10.38
N LYS A 158 18.69 7.66 10.85
CA LYS A 158 19.85 7.25 11.63
C LYS A 158 19.50 6.64 13.01
N ASN A 159 18.34 7.00 13.55
CA ASN A 159 17.86 6.57 14.87
C ASN A 159 16.75 5.49 14.73
N MET A 160 16.29 5.18 13.52
CA MET A 160 15.36 4.10 13.26
C MET A 160 16.04 2.75 13.47
N THR A 161 15.49 1.89 14.32
CA THR A 161 16.04 0.57 14.65
C THR A 161 15.45 -0.52 13.74
N PHE A 162 16.11 -1.67 13.67
CA PHE A 162 15.57 -2.86 13.01
C PHE A 162 14.26 -3.35 13.67
N LYS A 163 14.11 -3.14 14.98
CA LYS A 163 12.85 -3.41 15.71
C LYS A 163 11.72 -2.52 15.16
N ASN A 164 11.98 -1.23 14.90
CA ASN A 164 10.98 -0.34 14.31
C ASN A 164 10.58 -0.84 12.92
N ALA A 165 11.54 -1.23 12.07
CA ALA A 165 11.28 -1.78 10.74
C ALA A 165 10.44 -3.05 10.80
N LEU A 166 10.76 -3.98 11.72
CA LEU A 166 10.02 -5.22 11.92
C LEU A 166 8.58 -4.94 12.38
N VAL A 167 8.38 -4.03 13.34
CA VAL A 167 7.04 -3.64 13.80
C VAL A 167 6.21 -3.08 12.64
N ILE A 168 6.78 -2.16 11.84
CA ILE A 168 6.10 -1.61 10.66
C ILE A 168 5.79 -2.73 9.66
N GLY A 169 6.71 -3.67 9.46
CA GLY A 169 6.51 -4.83 8.59
C GLY A 169 5.40 -5.79 9.07
N ILE A 170 5.24 -5.98 10.37
CA ILE A 170 4.14 -6.75 10.94
C ILE A 170 2.80 -6.05 10.67
N PHE A 171 2.71 -4.73 10.86
CA PHE A 171 1.52 -3.97 10.51
C PHE A 171 1.24 -4.03 9.00
N GLN A 172 2.27 -4.08 8.16
CA GLN A 172 2.12 -4.29 6.72
C GLN A 172 1.56 -5.69 6.40
N ALA A 173 1.97 -6.72 7.13
CA ALA A 173 1.45 -8.08 6.93
C ALA A 173 -0.06 -8.16 7.23
N PHE A 174 -0.54 -7.53 8.30
CA PHE A 174 -1.98 -7.42 8.57
C PHE A 174 -2.73 -6.65 7.49
N ALA A 175 -2.08 -5.71 6.83
CA ALA A 175 -2.68 -4.88 5.78
C ALA A 175 -2.79 -5.58 4.42
N ILE A 176 -2.51 -6.87 4.30
CA ILE A 176 -2.89 -7.71 3.16
C ILE A 176 -4.41 -7.94 3.17
N ALA A 177 -5.05 -7.97 4.36
CA ALA A 177 -6.50 -8.08 4.49
C ALA A 177 -7.20 -6.86 3.84
N PRO A 178 -8.21 -7.09 2.97
CA PRO A 178 -8.90 -6.01 2.26
C PRO A 178 -9.67 -5.13 3.25
N GLY A 179 -9.50 -3.82 3.13
CA GLY A 179 -10.06 -2.86 4.10
C GLY A 179 -9.02 -2.33 5.09
N ILE A 180 -7.99 -3.11 5.43
CA ILE A 180 -6.85 -2.58 6.17
C ILE A 180 -5.96 -1.81 5.18
N SER A 181 -5.85 -0.51 5.39
CA SER A 181 -4.97 0.33 4.58
C SER A 181 -3.51 -0.01 4.83
N ARG A 182 -2.77 -0.43 3.78
CA ARG A 182 -1.34 -0.69 3.88
C ARG A 182 -0.58 0.58 4.24
N SER A 183 -0.83 1.69 3.54
CA SER A 183 -0.22 2.99 3.84
C SER A 183 -0.64 3.49 5.23
N GLY A 184 -1.93 3.38 5.59
CA GLY A 184 -2.44 3.75 6.91
C GLY A 184 -1.77 2.98 8.04
N SER A 185 -1.69 1.66 7.94
CA SER A 185 -1.10 0.79 8.96
C SER A 185 0.40 1.02 9.14
N THR A 186 1.15 1.12 8.04
CA THR A 186 2.60 1.32 8.11
C THR A 186 2.98 2.72 8.57
N ILE A 187 2.23 3.76 8.17
CA ILE A 187 2.41 5.12 8.68
C ILE A 187 2.06 5.17 10.18
N ALA A 188 0.91 4.61 10.58
CA ALA A 188 0.50 4.56 11.99
C ALA A 188 1.56 3.84 12.85
N ALA A 189 2.05 2.67 12.42
CA ALA A 189 3.10 1.94 13.10
C ALA A 189 4.42 2.73 13.19
N GLY A 190 4.77 3.47 12.14
CA GLY A 190 5.92 4.37 12.11
C GLY A 190 5.80 5.50 13.16
N LEU A 191 4.65 6.17 13.20
CA LEU A 191 4.36 7.23 14.17
C LEU A 191 4.38 6.70 15.60
N LEU A 192 3.74 5.56 15.87
CA LEU A 192 3.75 4.90 17.18
C LEU A 192 5.16 4.44 17.59
N SER A 193 6.01 4.11 16.61
CA SER A 193 7.43 3.80 16.83
C SER A 193 8.29 5.03 17.11
N GLY A 194 7.72 6.23 17.05
CA GLY A 194 8.38 7.51 17.30
C GLY A 194 9.15 8.07 16.13
N LEU A 195 8.86 7.65 14.89
CA LEU A 195 9.43 8.26 13.69
C LEU A 195 8.83 9.65 13.47
N GLU A 196 9.65 10.55 12.89
CA GLU A 196 9.11 11.83 12.40
C GLU A 196 8.07 11.57 11.30
N ARG A 197 7.07 12.43 11.20
CA ARG A 197 5.89 12.23 10.33
C ARG A 197 6.27 12.02 8.86
N GLU A 198 7.17 12.84 8.34
CA GLU A 198 7.64 12.73 6.97
C GLU A 198 8.38 11.41 6.74
N LEU A 199 9.24 10.99 7.67
CA LEU A 199 9.95 9.72 7.56
C LEU A 199 8.98 8.52 7.57
N ALA A 200 7.97 8.55 8.45
CA ALA A 200 6.96 7.47 8.51
C ALA A 200 6.25 7.28 7.16
N ALA A 201 5.84 8.39 6.50
CA ALA A 201 5.21 8.33 5.18
C ALA A 201 6.20 7.89 4.08
N ARG A 202 7.40 8.48 4.03
CA ARG A 202 8.41 8.11 3.02
C ARG A 202 8.82 6.64 3.15
N TYR A 203 9.05 6.16 4.37
CA TYR A 203 9.38 4.76 4.63
C TYR A 203 8.25 3.83 4.20
N SER A 204 6.99 4.17 4.53
CA SER A 204 5.81 3.43 4.08
C SER A 204 5.73 3.31 2.55
N PHE A 205 5.99 4.39 1.82
CA PHE A 205 5.93 4.38 0.36
C PHE A 205 7.08 3.59 -0.28
N LEU A 206 8.30 3.71 0.25
CA LEU A 206 9.43 2.91 -0.22
C LEU A 206 9.22 1.42 0.08
N LEU A 207 8.62 1.11 1.24
CA LEU A 207 8.30 -0.25 1.64
C LEU A 207 7.19 -0.89 0.77
N ALA A 208 6.34 -0.07 0.13
CA ALA A 208 5.34 -0.52 -0.82
C ALA A 208 5.95 -1.16 -2.07
N ILE A 209 7.11 -0.67 -2.54
CA ILE A 209 7.71 -1.09 -3.80
C ILE A 209 7.94 -2.60 -3.86
N PRO A 210 8.70 -3.21 -2.93
CA PRO A 210 8.91 -4.65 -2.98
C PRO A 210 7.63 -5.47 -2.77
N VAL A 211 6.66 -4.97 -1.99
CA VAL A 211 5.42 -5.69 -1.71
C VAL A 211 4.49 -5.68 -2.91
N ILE A 212 4.26 -4.52 -3.56
CA ILE A 212 3.42 -4.43 -4.76
C ILE A 212 4.07 -5.21 -5.91
N ALA A 213 5.40 -5.08 -6.09
CA ALA A 213 6.12 -5.86 -7.10
C ALA A 213 6.00 -7.37 -6.84
N GLY A 214 6.13 -7.81 -5.58
CA GLY A 214 5.98 -9.20 -5.18
C GLY A 214 4.56 -9.73 -5.44
N ALA A 215 3.53 -8.98 -5.07
CA ALA A 215 2.13 -9.33 -5.34
C ALA A 215 1.86 -9.45 -6.84
N ALA A 216 2.34 -8.51 -7.64
CA ALA A 216 2.19 -8.56 -9.11
C ALA A 216 2.90 -9.79 -9.72
N LEU A 217 4.05 -10.20 -9.18
CA LEU A 217 4.74 -11.42 -9.64
C LEU A 217 3.95 -12.70 -9.33
N VAL A 218 3.28 -12.76 -8.20
CA VAL A 218 2.40 -13.89 -7.84
C VAL A 218 1.21 -13.97 -8.80
N GLN A 219 0.62 -12.81 -9.14
CA GLN A 219 -0.58 -12.69 -9.99
C GLN A 219 -0.27 -12.66 -11.48
N VAL A 220 0.99 -12.84 -11.91
CA VAL A 220 1.38 -12.75 -13.33
C VAL A 220 0.64 -13.73 -14.23
N LYS A 221 0.24 -14.88 -13.70
CA LYS A 221 -0.55 -15.90 -14.42
C LYS A 221 -1.94 -15.37 -14.77
N ASP A 222 -2.59 -14.68 -13.83
CA ASP A 222 -3.92 -14.09 -14.02
C ASP A 222 -3.88 -12.94 -15.02
N ILE A 223 -2.80 -12.16 -15.03
CA ILE A 223 -2.56 -11.11 -16.04
C ILE A 223 -2.56 -11.72 -17.45
N GLY A 224 -1.86 -12.84 -17.66
CA GLY A 224 -1.74 -13.50 -18.96
C GLY A 224 -3.06 -14.03 -19.53
N THR A 225 -3.98 -14.46 -18.67
CA THR A 225 -5.27 -15.04 -19.07
C THR A 225 -6.47 -14.08 -18.93
N GLY A 226 -6.35 -13.05 -18.09
CA GLY A 226 -7.44 -12.13 -17.74
C GLY A 226 -7.52 -10.86 -18.60
N LEU A 227 -6.45 -10.49 -19.31
CA LEU A 227 -6.39 -9.23 -20.08
C LEU A 227 -7.01 -9.30 -21.50
N GLU A 228 -7.86 -10.28 -21.80
CA GLU A 228 -8.71 -10.22 -23.00
C GLU A 228 -9.77 -9.12 -22.85
N ALA A 229 -9.33 -7.88 -23.03
CA ALA A 229 -10.13 -6.68 -22.82
C ALA A 229 -9.80 -5.62 -23.86
N ASN A 230 -10.64 -4.59 -23.89
CA ASN A 230 -10.34 -3.37 -24.63
C ASN A 230 -8.99 -2.77 -24.18
N THR A 231 -7.95 -2.93 -24.98
CA THR A 231 -6.59 -2.44 -24.71
C THR A 231 -6.57 -0.93 -24.38
N ALA A 232 -7.45 -0.15 -25.03
CA ALA A 232 -7.55 1.28 -24.74
C ALA A 232 -8.04 1.55 -23.30
N ALA A 233 -8.98 0.74 -22.80
CA ALA A 233 -9.44 0.83 -21.41
C ALA A 233 -8.33 0.45 -20.40
N LEU A 234 -7.58 -0.61 -20.69
CA LEU A 234 -6.45 -1.04 -19.86
C LEU A 234 -5.39 0.06 -19.76
N VAL A 235 -4.97 0.61 -20.89
CA VAL A 235 -3.98 1.70 -20.95
C VAL A 235 -4.50 2.95 -20.23
N ALA A 236 -5.76 3.32 -20.44
CA ALA A 236 -6.37 4.49 -19.80
C ALA A 236 -6.43 4.34 -18.28
N GLY A 237 -6.84 3.17 -17.76
CA GLY A 237 -6.85 2.87 -16.33
C GLY A 237 -5.44 2.92 -15.71
N PHE A 238 -4.47 2.26 -16.35
CA PHE A 238 -3.08 2.26 -15.92
C PHE A 238 -2.49 3.68 -15.84
N LEU A 239 -2.68 4.48 -16.90
CA LEU A 239 -2.17 5.87 -16.93
C LEU A 239 -2.87 6.75 -15.89
N ALA A 240 -4.17 6.57 -15.68
CA ALA A 240 -4.89 7.28 -14.64
C ALA A 240 -4.33 6.93 -13.25
N ALA A 241 -4.11 5.65 -12.95
CA ALA A 241 -3.51 5.20 -11.69
C ALA A 241 -2.08 5.75 -11.49
N LEU A 242 -1.27 5.74 -12.54
CA LEU A 242 0.10 6.31 -12.54
C LEU A 242 0.08 7.81 -12.20
N ILE A 243 -0.69 8.59 -12.97
CA ILE A 243 -0.69 10.06 -12.84
C ILE A 243 -1.27 10.47 -11.50
N VAL A 244 -2.43 9.93 -11.16
CA VAL A 244 -3.11 10.25 -9.89
C VAL A 244 -2.31 9.74 -8.70
N GLY A 245 -1.70 8.57 -8.79
CA GLY A 245 -0.82 8.02 -7.77
C GLY A 245 0.38 8.93 -7.49
N PHE A 246 1.05 9.43 -8.54
CA PHE A 246 2.14 10.39 -8.39
C PHE A 246 1.70 11.67 -7.66
N LEU A 247 0.55 12.21 -8.04
CA LEU A 247 -0.03 13.40 -7.40
C LEU A 247 -0.44 13.13 -5.94
N SER A 248 -0.95 11.94 -5.65
CA SER A 248 -1.36 11.53 -4.30
C SER A 248 -0.20 11.40 -3.34
N ILE A 249 0.95 10.87 -3.79
CA ILE A 249 2.19 10.84 -2.99
C ILE A 249 2.59 12.27 -2.62
N LYS A 250 2.63 13.18 -3.60
CA LYS A 250 2.99 14.59 -3.38
C LYS A 250 2.01 15.27 -2.41
N LEU A 251 0.73 15.02 -2.57
CA LEU A 251 -0.33 15.54 -1.71
C LEU A 251 -0.17 15.04 -0.27
N LEU A 252 -0.03 13.72 -0.06
CA LEU A 252 0.07 13.17 1.30
C LEU A 252 1.35 13.63 2.00
N LEU A 253 2.48 13.67 1.32
CA LEU A 253 3.72 14.17 1.92
C LEU A 253 3.63 15.65 2.33
N LYS A 254 2.84 16.45 1.64
CA LYS A 254 2.53 17.83 2.06
C LYS A 254 1.58 17.84 3.26
N LEU A 255 0.47 17.08 3.18
CA LEU A 255 -0.55 17.04 4.23
C LEU A 255 0.01 16.53 5.57
N ILE A 256 0.85 15.50 5.54
CA ILE A 256 1.35 14.87 6.78
C ILE A 256 2.27 15.80 7.59
N LYS A 257 2.88 16.79 6.95
CA LYS A 257 3.70 17.80 7.62
C LYS A 257 2.85 18.82 8.40
N GLU A 258 1.70 19.17 7.84
CA GLU A 258 0.92 20.34 8.28
C GLU A 258 -0.39 19.94 8.96
N ARG A 259 -0.91 18.73 8.70
CA ARG A 259 -2.24 18.29 9.10
C ARG A 259 -2.22 16.93 9.80
N SER A 260 -3.24 16.73 10.62
CA SER A 260 -3.50 15.44 11.27
C SER A 260 -4.09 14.43 10.27
N LEU A 261 -3.75 13.15 10.46
CA LEU A 261 -4.35 12.04 9.72
C LEU A 261 -5.79 11.71 10.19
N MET A 262 -6.32 12.44 11.17
CA MET A 262 -7.68 12.24 11.70
C MET A 262 -8.77 12.33 10.63
N ILE A 263 -8.59 13.17 9.60
CA ILE A 263 -9.54 13.28 8.49
C ILE A 263 -9.72 11.93 7.77
N PHE A 264 -8.62 11.17 7.62
CA PHE A 264 -8.67 9.85 7.01
C PHE A 264 -9.27 8.81 7.96
N ALA A 265 -9.08 8.95 9.28
CA ALA A 265 -9.73 8.10 10.27
C ALA A 265 -11.26 8.26 10.20
N TYR A 266 -11.76 9.48 10.18
CA TYR A 266 -13.19 9.76 10.02
C TYR A 266 -13.74 9.23 8.69
N TYR A 267 -13.01 9.42 7.60
CA TYR A 267 -13.36 8.87 6.30
C TYR A 267 -13.50 7.34 6.35
N CYS A 268 -12.51 6.63 6.90
CA CYS A 268 -12.55 5.17 7.03
C CYS A 268 -13.75 4.70 7.88
N TRP A 269 -14.08 5.41 8.96
CA TRP A 269 -15.23 5.07 9.79
C TRP A 269 -16.56 5.28 9.06
N ILE A 270 -16.70 6.38 8.32
CA ILE A 270 -17.93 6.66 7.54
C ILE A 270 -18.11 5.59 6.46
N ILE A 271 -17.08 5.34 5.64
CA ILE A 271 -17.17 4.34 4.56
C ILE A 271 -17.33 2.94 5.13
N GLY A 272 -16.57 2.58 6.18
CA GLY A 272 -16.68 1.27 6.82
C GLY A 272 -18.06 1.01 7.41
N ALA A 273 -18.63 1.98 8.13
CA ALA A 273 -19.98 1.88 8.67
C ALA A 273 -21.04 1.79 7.55
N ALA A 274 -20.93 2.62 6.52
CA ALA A 274 -21.82 2.56 5.36
C ALA A 274 -21.75 1.20 4.67
N THR A 275 -20.56 0.64 4.47
CA THR A 275 -20.37 -0.69 3.89
C THR A 275 -21.05 -1.76 4.73
N LEU A 276 -20.88 -1.74 6.05
CA LEU A 276 -21.53 -2.72 6.94
C LEU A 276 -23.06 -2.61 6.90
N ILE A 277 -23.60 -1.39 6.92
CA ILE A 277 -25.06 -1.16 6.84
C ILE A 277 -25.61 -1.71 5.52
N VAL A 278 -24.97 -1.38 4.40
CA VAL A 278 -25.39 -1.88 3.08
C VAL A 278 -25.26 -3.40 3.01
N SER A 279 -24.17 -3.98 3.50
CA SER A 279 -24.00 -5.45 3.53
C SER A 279 -25.11 -6.13 4.32
N TYR A 280 -25.50 -5.57 5.46
CA TYR A 280 -26.60 -6.09 6.27
C TYR A 280 -27.95 -5.99 5.54
N MET A 281 -28.26 -4.82 4.93
CA MET A 281 -29.53 -4.59 4.23
C MET A 281 -29.74 -5.50 3.03
N TYR A 282 -28.67 -5.89 2.33
CA TYR A 282 -28.71 -6.75 1.15
C TYR A 282 -28.42 -8.22 1.44
N GLY A 283 -28.27 -8.61 2.71
CA GLY A 283 -27.98 -10.01 3.08
C GLY A 283 -26.64 -10.53 2.54
N LEU A 284 -25.64 -9.63 2.44
CA LEU A 284 -24.29 -9.95 1.96
C LEU A 284 -23.32 -10.27 3.13
N ILE A 285 -23.89 -10.60 4.30
CA ILE A 285 -23.16 -10.98 5.52
C ILE A 285 -23.18 -12.50 5.63
#